data_8a129bcff371965cc420552b957411ed
#
_entry.id   8a129bcff371965cc420552b957411ed
#
_cell.length_a   1.000
_cell.length_b   1.000
_cell.length_c   1.000
_cell.angle_alpha   90.00
_cell.angle_beta   90.00
_cell.angle_gamma   90.00
#
_symmetry.space_group_name_H-M   'P 1'
#
loop_
_entity.id
_entity.type
_entity.pdbx_description
1 polymer ?
#
loop_
_entity_poly.entity_id
_entity_poly.type
_entity_poly.pdbx_seq_one_letter_code
_entity_poly.pdbx_strand_id
1 'polypeptide(L)'
;MLFRSGTKLITLLQIDYKTLYQSYYTQMKGLLLGGVDVILIETCQDINQVKIAVRAAKKAMNEVNKQVPIWTQVTIETSGTMLVGSDIQSALTAIECLGVDVLGMNCATGPDEMRQHIAYLAEASPFALSVLPNAGLPQNVSGKTVYPLGPVDFATKVITMAKDFSLNVIGGCCGTTPEHIKELVNQASSLNPGIRKGKYERSVSSLYTSVPLDLEPKPLYVGERTNANGSKKFRDLLAINDYDGLVQIAKGQLKEGAHILDVCVAYVSRN
;
A
#
# COMPACT_ATOMS: atom_id res chain seq x y z
N MET A 1 10.83 -6.46 13.71
CA MET A 1 12.09 -6.38 12.95
C MET A 1 11.76 -5.70 11.64
N LEU A 2 12.09 -4.43 11.53
CA LEU A 2 11.96 -3.67 10.31
C LEU A 2 12.82 -4.31 9.23
N PHE A 3 12.23 -4.71 8.13
CA PHE A 3 12.96 -4.93 6.89
C PHE A 3 13.53 -3.57 6.43
N ARG A 4 14.53 -3.08 7.14
CA ARG A 4 15.47 -2.12 6.59
C ARG A 4 16.39 -2.91 5.67
N SER A 5 15.87 -3.10 4.55
CA SER A 5 16.57 -3.70 3.44
C SER A 5 17.23 -2.57 2.66
N GLY A 6 18.33 -2.85 2.06
CA GLY A 6 18.49 -2.53 0.66
C GLY A 6 17.38 -3.27 -0.06
N THR A 7 16.18 -2.72 -0.09
CA THR A 7 14.91 -3.41 -0.22
C THR A 7 14.84 -3.98 -1.62
N LYS A 8 14.87 -5.30 -1.71
CA LYS A 8 14.64 -5.96 -2.97
C LYS A 8 13.16 -5.80 -3.31
N LEU A 9 12.87 -5.03 -4.33
CA LEU A 9 11.51 -4.77 -4.80
C LEU A 9 11.09 -5.87 -5.77
N ILE A 10 9.96 -6.48 -5.50
CA ILE A 10 9.45 -7.59 -6.32
C ILE A 10 9.01 -7.09 -7.70
N THR A 11 8.43 -5.91 -7.81
CA THR A 11 8.05 -5.29 -9.09
C THR A 11 9.27 -5.04 -9.99
N LEU A 12 10.46 -4.82 -9.40
CA LEU A 12 11.72 -4.67 -10.11
C LEU A 12 12.49 -5.99 -10.28
N LEU A 13 11.86 -7.13 -10.00
CA LEU A 13 12.43 -8.48 -10.11
C LEU A 13 13.72 -8.70 -9.30
N GLN A 14 13.92 -7.91 -8.25
CA GLN A 14 15.08 -8.02 -7.35
C GLN A 14 14.94 -9.18 -6.36
N ILE A 15 13.74 -9.71 -6.20
CA ILE A 15 13.41 -10.89 -5.41
C ILE A 15 12.22 -11.60 -6.08
N ASP A 16 12.19 -12.93 -6.01
CA ASP A 16 11.04 -13.70 -6.49
C ASP A 16 9.94 -13.81 -5.45
N TYR A 17 8.71 -14.10 -5.94
CA TYR A 17 7.52 -14.24 -5.10
C TYR A 17 7.69 -15.25 -3.96
N LYS A 18 8.21 -16.44 -4.27
CA LYS A 18 8.31 -17.54 -3.32
C LYS A 18 9.24 -17.21 -2.14
N THR A 19 10.39 -16.62 -2.45
CA THR A 19 11.37 -16.19 -1.45
C THR A 19 10.80 -15.09 -0.55
N LEU A 20 10.16 -14.08 -1.13
CA LEU A 20 9.56 -12.98 -0.36
C LEU A 20 8.39 -13.48 0.50
N TYR A 21 7.50 -14.30 -0.08
CA TYR A 21 6.38 -14.91 0.65
C TYR A 21 6.85 -15.74 1.84
N GLN A 22 7.86 -16.61 1.64
CA GLN A 22 8.38 -17.47 2.71
C GLN A 22 9.01 -16.65 3.83
N SER A 23 9.70 -15.56 3.51
CA SER A 23 10.28 -14.66 4.49
C SER A 23 9.20 -14.04 5.40
N TYR A 24 8.15 -13.46 4.79
CA TYR A 24 7.03 -12.91 5.55
C TYR A 24 6.29 -13.98 6.36
N TYR A 25 6.02 -15.13 5.75
CA TYR A 25 5.32 -16.22 6.42
C TYR A 25 6.06 -16.68 7.69
N THR A 26 7.37 -16.88 7.60
CA THR A 26 8.19 -17.32 8.75
C THR A 26 8.17 -16.30 9.87
N GLN A 27 8.33 -15.01 9.54
CA GLN A 27 8.27 -13.92 10.51
C GLN A 27 6.90 -13.85 11.19
N MET A 28 5.82 -13.84 10.41
CA MET A 28 4.46 -13.72 10.93
C MET A 28 4.05 -14.91 11.79
N LYS A 29 4.44 -16.12 11.39
CA LYS A 29 4.22 -17.32 12.21
C LYS A 29 4.93 -17.23 13.56
N GLY A 30 6.18 -16.76 13.57
CA GLY A 30 6.93 -16.52 14.81
C GLY A 30 6.26 -15.48 15.71
N LEU A 31 5.78 -14.36 15.14
CA LEU A 31 5.07 -13.31 15.88
C LEU A 31 3.75 -13.84 16.50
N LEU A 32 2.96 -14.57 15.73
CA LEU A 32 1.68 -15.15 16.20
C LEU A 32 1.90 -16.16 17.32
N LEU A 33 2.92 -17.02 17.21
CA LEU A 33 3.31 -17.95 18.26
C LEU A 33 3.83 -17.23 19.51
N GLY A 34 4.46 -16.06 19.33
CA GLY A 34 4.89 -15.18 20.43
C GLY A 34 3.75 -14.39 21.09
N GLY A 35 2.53 -14.51 20.59
CA GLY A 35 1.33 -13.98 21.25
C GLY A 35 0.93 -12.57 20.86
N VAL A 36 1.41 -12.02 19.72
CA VAL A 36 1.06 -10.64 19.29
C VAL A 36 -0.45 -10.45 19.12
N ASP A 37 -0.92 -9.22 19.36
CA ASP A 37 -2.33 -8.83 19.23
C ASP A 37 -2.65 -8.19 17.89
N VAL A 38 -1.64 -7.77 17.13
CA VAL A 38 -1.75 -7.11 15.82
C VAL A 38 -0.57 -7.51 14.94
N ILE A 39 -0.81 -7.71 13.66
CA ILE A 39 0.25 -7.74 12.64
C ILE A 39 0.28 -6.39 11.93
N LEU A 40 1.38 -5.66 12.09
CA LEU A 40 1.64 -4.41 11.38
C LEU A 40 2.63 -4.67 10.22
N ILE A 41 2.13 -4.49 9.00
CA ILE A 41 2.91 -4.53 7.76
C ILE A 41 3.19 -3.08 7.39
N GLU A 42 4.42 -2.61 7.58
CA GLU A 42 4.75 -1.19 7.45
C GLU A 42 5.91 -0.93 6.47
N THR A 43 6.04 0.33 6.07
CA THR A 43 7.10 0.83 5.18
C THR A 43 7.14 0.09 3.84
N CYS A 44 5.96 -0.23 3.31
CA CYS A 44 5.86 -0.90 2.03
C CYS A 44 5.99 0.13 0.89
N GLN A 45 7.00 -0.08 0.04
CA GLN A 45 7.32 0.77 -1.11
C GLN A 45 6.85 0.16 -2.45
N ASP A 46 6.18 -0.99 -2.39
CA ASP A 46 5.69 -1.76 -3.54
C ASP A 46 4.35 -2.43 -3.17
N ILE A 47 3.31 -2.22 -3.96
CA ILE A 47 1.97 -2.80 -3.72
C ILE A 47 2.03 -4.34 -3.74
N ASN A 48 2.84 -4.93 -4.61
CA ASN A 48 2.98 -6.38 -4.65
C ASN A 48 3.62 -6.93 -3.36
N GLN A 49 4.49 -6.17 -2.72
CA GLN A 49 5.02 -6.48 -1.39
C GLN A 49 3.89 -6.54 -0.35
N VAL A 50 2.98 -5.56 -0.34
CA VAL A 50 1.81 -5.56 0.56
C VAL A 50 0.95 -6.79 0.33
N LYS A 51 0.61 -7.09 -0.94
CA LYS A 51 -0.22 -8.26 -1.30
C LYS A 51 0.40 -9.57 -0.80
N ILE A 52 1.71 -9.74 -0.97
CA ILE A 52 2.43 -10.93 -0.54
C ILE A 52 2.45 -11.04 0.98
N ALA A 53 2.73 -9.93 1.68
CA ALA A 53 2.78 -9.90 3.13
C ALA A 53 1.42 -10.23 3.76
N VAL A 54 0.32 -9.65 3.26
CA VAL A 54 -1.04 -9.94 3.74
C VAL A 54 -1.42 -11.41 3.50
N ARG A 55 -1.08 -11.96 2.31
CA ARG A 55 -1.34 -13.40 2.05
C ARG A 55 -0.55 -14.31 2.99
N ALA A 56 0.70 -13.97 3.27
CA ALA A 56 1.54 -14.71 4.20
C ALA A 56 1.00 -14.63 5.64
N ALA A 57 0.53 -13.45 6.07
CA ALA A 57 -0.10 -13.25 7.37
C ALA A 57 -1.34 -14.14 7.53
N LYS A 58 -2.28 -14.09 6.57
CA LYS A 58 -3.51 -14.89 6.60
C LYS A 58 -3.22 -16.39 6.63
N LYS A 59 -2.23 -16.86 5.88
CA LYS A 59 -1.80 -18.26 5.91
C LYS A 59 -1.24 -18.64 7.27
N ALA A 60 -0.39 -17.81 7.86
CA ALA A 60 0.18 -18.06 9.18
C ALA A 60 -0.90 -18.05 10.28
N MET A 61 -1.83 -17.10 10.24
CA MET A 61 -2.97 -17.02 11.17
C MET A 61 -3.83 -18.29 11.13
N ASN A 62 -4.14 -18.79 9.94
CA ASN A 62 -4.92 -20.02 9.78
C ASN A 62 -4.17 -21.25 10.32
N GLU A 63 -2.85 -21.35 10.10
CA GLU A 63 -2.07 -22.51 10.59
C GLU A 63 -1.84 -22.48 12.10
N VAL A 64 -1.67 -21.28 12.69
CA VAL A 64 -1.50 -21.12 14.15
C VAL A 64 -2.86 -21.14 14.87
N ASN A 65 -3.96 -21.09 14.12
CA ASN A 65 -5.33 -20.94 14.64
C ASN A 65 -5.49 -19.70 15.54
N LYS A 66 -4.87 -18.59 15.15
CA LYS A 66 -4.95 -17.31 15.86
C LYS A 66 -5.27 -16.22 14.87
N GLN A 67 -6.43 -15.54 15.03
CA GLN A 67 -6.82 -14.39 14.22
C GLN A 67 -6.50 -13.11 14.98
N VAL A 68 -5.81 -12.19 14.30
CA VAL A 68 -5.49 -10.85 14.81
C VAL A 68 -5.72 -9.81 13.72
N PRO A 69 -5.99 -8.55 14.04
CA PRO A 69 -6.09 -7.49 13.04
C PRO A 69 -4.80 -7.36 12.22
N ILE A 70 -4.97 -7.07 10.93
CA ILE A 70 -3.88 -6.78 10.00
C ILE A 70 -3.91 -5.28 9.68
N TRP A 71 -2.84 -4.58 10.03
CA TRP A 71 -2.62 -3.18 9.68
C TRP A 71 -1.59 -3.10 8.55
N THR A 72 -1.90 -2.30 7.54
CA THR A 72 -1.00 -2.07 6.41
C THR A 72 -0.65 -0.59 6.29
N GLN A 73 0.63 -0.31 6.07
CA GLN A 73 1.10 1.05 5.83
C GLN A 73 1.98 1.08 4.59
N VAL A 74 1.64 1.98 3.69
CA VAL A 74 2.42 2.27 2.50
C VAL A 74 3.31 3.48 2.72
N THR A 75 4.39 3.56 1.98
CA THR A 75 5.33 4.68 2.03
C THR A 75 5.26 5.44 0.73
N ILE A 76 4.84 6.70 0.81
CA ILE A 76 4.79 7.64 -0.32
C ILE A 76 5.96 8.60 -0.19
N GLU A 77 6.77 8.67 -1.24
CA GLU A 77 7.93 9.55 -1.33
C GLU A 77 7.50 11.01 -1.61
N THR A 78 8.43 11.93 -1.56
CA THR A 78 8.19 13.35 -1.91
C THR A 78 7.73 13.54 -3.36
N SER A 79 7.94 12.55 -4.22
CA SER A 79 7.39 12.50 -5.58
C SER A 79 5.87 12.38 -5.64
N GLY A 80 5.20 12.07 -4.51
CA GLY A 80 3.77 11.79 -4.44
C GLY A 80 3.39 10.35 -4.76
N THR A 81 4.37 9.46 -4.93
CA THR A 81 4.16 8.05 -5.25
C THR A 81 5.01 7.13 -4.37
N MET A 82 4.64 5.86 -4.31
CA MET A 82 5.53 4.81 -3.80
C MET A 82 6.79 4.71 -4.70
N LEU A 83 7.85 4.09 -4.20
CA LEU A 83 9.13 4.01 -4.91
C LEU A 83 9.01 3.41 -6.32
N VAL A 84 8.08 2.50 -6.54
CA VAL A 84 7.81 1.89 -7.86
C VAL A 84 6.80 2.67 -8.72
N GLY A 85 6.35 3.85 -8.26
CA GLY A 85 5.51 4.77 -9.03
C GLY A 85 4.01 4.71 -8.75
N SER A 86 3.55 3.84 -7.83
CA SER A 86 2.12 3.75 -7.49
C SER A 86 1.68 4.94 -6.65
N ASP A 87 0.58 5.58 -7.04
CA ASP A 87 -0.06 6.63 -6.23
C ASP A 87 -0.91 6.05 -5.10
N ILE A 88 -1.41 6.91 -4.22
CA ILE A 88 -2.21 6.49 -3.06
C ILE A 88 -3.58 5.91 -3.48
N GLN A 89 -4.12 6.31 -4.63
CA GLN A 89 -5.37 5.81 -5.17
C GLN A 89 -5.20 4.35 -5.62
N SER A 90 -4.14 4.06 -6.34
CA SER A 90 -3.77 2.69 -6.74
C SER A 90 -3.50 1.80 -5.55
N ALA A 91 -2.83 2.34 -4.52
CA ALA A 91 -2.57 1.61 -3.28
C ALA A 91 -3.88 1.24 -2.58
N LEU A 92 -4.82 2.20 -2.40
CA LEU A 92 -6.14 1.92 -1.82
C LEU A 92 -6.89 0.85 -2.64
N THR A 93 -6.98 1.03 -3.97
CA THR A 93 -7.67 0.10 -4.87
C THR A 93 -7.11 -1.33 -4.78
N ALA A 94 -5.78 -1.45 -4.71
CA ALA A 94 -5.13 -2.77 -4.66
C ALA A 94 -5.22 -3.44 -3.27
N ILE A 95 -5.36 -2.66 -2.20
CA ILE A 95 -5.41 -3.15 -0.82
C ILE A 95 -6.85 -3.42 -0.37
N GLU A 96 -7.83 -2.74 -0.94
CA GLU A 96 -9.23 -2.84 -0.54
C GLU A 96 -9.72 -4.29 -0.50
N CYS A 97 -9.42 -5.07 -1.52
CA CYS A 97 -9.84 -6.48 -1.61
C CYS A 97 -9.03 -7.44 -0.73
N LEU A 98 -7.99 -6.97 -0.04
CA LEU A 98 -7.13 -7.85 0.75
C LEU A 98 -7.70 -8.20 2.14
N GLY A 99 -8.76 -7.51 2.57
CA GLY A 99 -9.38 -7.73 3.88
C GLY A 99 -8.40 -7.45 5.01
N VAL A 100 -7.89 -6.23 5.04
CA VAL A 100 -7.12 -5.64 6.13
C VAL A 100 -8.05 -4.82 7.03
N ASP A 101 -7.61 -4.50 8.24
CA ASP A 101 -8.42 -3.75 9.21
C ASP A 101 -8.06 -2.27 9.23
N VAL A 102 -6.80 -1.95 9.01
CA VAL A 102 -6.27 -0.59 9.01
C VAL A 102 -5.40 -0.37 7.78
N LEU A 103 -5.60 0.76 7.12
CA LEU A 103 -4.73 1.26 6.06
C LEU A 103 -4.10 2.58 6.52
N GLY A 104 -2.85 2.78 6.21
CA GLY A 104 -2.16 4.02 6.59
C GLY A 104 -0.90 4.29 5.81
N MET A 105 -0.19 5.31 6.30
CA MET A 105 1.10 5.74 5.77
C MET A 105 2.12 5.87 6.88
N ASN A 106 3.35 5.50 6.59
CA ASN A 106 4.48 5.75 7.48
C ASN A 106 5.75 6.07 6.69
N CYS A 107 6.69 6.73 7.35
CA CYS A 107 8.04 6.99 6.86
C CYS A 107 8.11 7.91 5.61
N ALA A 108 9.30 8.02 5.01
CA ALA A 108 9.72 8.89 3.90
C ALA A 108 9.57 10.39 4.19
N THR A 109 8.39 10.85 4.59
CA THR A 109 8.04 12.27 4.70
C THR A 109 7.55 12.64 6.10
N GLY A 110 7.39 13.93 6.35
CA GLY A 110 6.82 14.49 7.56
C GLY A 110 5.29 14.63 7.50
N PRO A 111 4.67 15.17 8.57
CA PRO A 111 3.22 15.33 8.64
C PRO A 111 2.64 16.20 7.52
N ASP A 112 3.35 17.26 7.14
CA ASP A 112 2.86 18.21 6.15
C ASP A 112 2.73 17.58 4.76
N GLU A 113 3.75 16.82 4.34
CA GLU A 113 3.77 16.15 3.04
C GLU A 113 2.77 15.00 2.96
N MET A 114 2.51 14.30 4.07
CA MET A 114 1.53 13.22 4.10
C MET A 114 0.09 13.73 3.98
N ARG A 115 -0.17 14.97 4.33
CA ARG A 115 -1.50 15.51 4.52
C ARG A 115 -2.43 15.32 3.32
N GLN A 116 -1.97 15.59 2.10
CA GLN A 116 -2.81 15.45 0.90
C GLN A 116 -3.21 13.99 0.62
N HIS A 117 -2.31 13.04 0.86
CA HIS A 117 -2.57 11.61 0.66
C HIS A 117 -3.54 11.07 1.72
N ILE A 118 -3.39 11.54 2.96
CA ILE A 118 -4.28 11.19 4.05
C ILE A 118 -5.67 11.81 3.86
N ALA A 119 -5.77 13.03 3.31
CA ALA A 119 -7.04 13.64 2.95
C ALA A 119 -7.82 12.75 1.96
N TYR A 120 -7.15 12.26 0.91
CA TYR A 120 -7.75 11.31 -0.02
C TYR A 120 -8.20 10.01 0.66
N LEU A 121 -7.34 9.40 1.49
CA LEU A 121 -7.72 8.19 2.23
C LEU A 121 -8.88 8.47 3.20
N ALA A 122 -8.93 9.66 3.78
CA ALA A 122 -10.01 10.06 4.67
C ALA A 122 -11.38 10.08 3.99
N GLU A 123 -11.42 10.47 2.74
CA GLU A 123 -12.65 10.54 1.93
C GLU A 123 -13.00 9.16 1.34
N ALA A 124 -12.03 8.46 0.76
CA ALA A 124 -12.24 7.28 -0.07
C ALA A 124 -12.12 5.94 0.68
N SER A 125 -11.30 5.85 1.75
CA SER A 125 -10.99 4.56 2.37
C SER A 125 -12.11 4.04 3.29
N PRO A 126 -12.54 2.78 3.15
CA PRO A 126 -13.48 2.14 4.07
C PRO A 126 -12.80 1.68 5.38
N PHE A 127 -11.47 1.67 5.44
CA PHE A 127 -10.69 1.18 6.58
C PHE A 127 -10.53 2.21 7.68
N ALA A 128 -10.21 1.77 8.90
CA ALA A 128 -9.60 2.63 9.90
C ALA A 128 -8.26 3.18 9.35
N LEU A 129 -7.91 4.42 9.70
CA LEU A 129 -6.70 5.07 9.18
C LEU A 129 -5.61 5.20 10.22
N SER A 130 -4.38 4.97 9.77
CA SER A 130 -3.15 5.11 10.55
C SER A 130 -2.17 6.06 9.90
N VAL A 131 -1.52 6.92 10.72
CA VAL A 131 -0.48 7.86 10.24
C VAL A 131 0.70 7.88 11.20
N LEU A 132 1.87 7.47 10.70
CA LEU A 132 3.13 7.46 11.45
C LEU A 132 4.22 8.18 10.65
N PRO A 133 4.22 9.53 10.63
CA PRO A 133 5.20 10.31 9.87
C PRO A 133 6.57 10.32 10.54
N ASN A 134 7.58 10.71 9.79
CA ASN A 134 8.87 11.10 10.34
C ASN A 134 8.74 12.42 11.11
N ALA A 135 9.68 12.72 11.99
CA ALA A 135 9.75 14.01 12.69
C ALA A 135 10.22 15.14 11.71
N GLY A 136 9.46 15.31 10.63
CA GLY A 136 9.75 16.19 9.49
C GLY A 136 10.56 15.51 8.38
N LEU A 137 10.78 16.24 7.30
CA LEU A 137 11.64 15.76 6.20
C LEU A 137 13.09 15.62 6.67
N PRO A 138 13.75 14.49 6.36
CA PRO A 138 15.15 14.31 6.72
C PRO A 138 16.03 15.32 6.00
N GLN A 139 16.93 15.95 6.76
CA GLN A 139 17.92 16.91 6.26
C GLN A 139 19.33 16.34 6.46
N ASN A 140 20.21 16.58 5.50
CA ASN A 140 21.63 16.26 5.66
C ASN A 140 22.36 17.48 6.26
N VAL A 141 22.76 17.39 7.51
CA VAL A 141 23.54 18.41 8.19
C VAL A 141 24.92 17.83 8.50
N SER A 142 25.95 18.32 7.80
CA SER A 142 27.33 17.87 7.98
C SER A 142 27.51 16.34 7.89
N GLY A 143 26.83 15.69 6.92
CA GLY A 143 26.89 14.23 6.70
C GLY A 143 26.03 13.41 7.66
N LYS A 144 25.25 14.03 8.54
CA LYS A 144 24.32 13.36 9.44
C LYS A 144 22.87 13.65 9.05
N THR A 145 22.04 12.62 9.10
CA THR A 145 20.59 12.77 8.90
C THR A 145 19.97 13.37 10.17
N VAL A 146 19.33 14.53 10.03
CA VAL A 146 18.62 15.24 11.10
C VAL A 146 17.16 15.39 10.73
N TYR A 147 16.28 15.23 11.70
CA TYR A 147 14.84 15.45 11.55
C TYR A 147 14.47 16.75 12.28
N PRO A 148 13.87 17.74 11.58
CA PRO A 148 13.79 19.11 12.10
C PRO A 148 12.67 19.37 13.09
N LEU A 149 11.61 18.54 13.14
CA LEU A 149 10.48 18.78 14.05
C LEU A 149 10.79 18.32 15.47
N GLY A 150 10.69 19.25 16.42
CA GLY A 150 10.70 18.93 17.82
C GLY A 150 9.37 18.30 18.31
N PRO A 151 9.33 17.78 19.55
CA PRO A 151 8.16 17.07 20.09
C PRO A 151 6.85 17.83 20.02
N VAL A 152 6.84 19.12 20.36
CA VAL A 152 5.61 19.94 20.38
C VAL A 152 5.08 20.18 18.98
N ASP A 153 5.94 20.61 18.05
CA ASP A 153 5.53 20.91 16.69
C ASP A 153 5.06 19.65 15.96
N PHE A 154 5.80 18.55 16.14
CA PHE A 154 5.42 17.24 15.63
C PHE A 154 4.03 16.81 16.12
N ALA A 155 3.83 16.82 17.43
CA ALA A 155 2.56 16.43 18.04
C ALA A 155 1.41 17.32 17.54
N THR A 156 1.59 18.65 17.53
CA THR A 156 0.57 19.59 17.07
C THR A 156 0.13 19.32 15.63
N LYS A 157 1.08 19.05 14.71
CA LYS A 157 0.78 18.74 13.31
C LYS A 157 0.02 17.42 13.18
N VAL A 158 0.45 16.37 13.86
CA VAL A 158 -0.20 15.06 13.83
C VAL A 158 -1.61 15.11 14.44
N ILE A 159 -1.78 15.82 15.55
CA ILE A 159 -3.09 16.00 16.20
C ILE A 159 -4.05 16.81 15.33
N THR A 160 -3.57 17.85 14.66
CA THR A 160 -4.37 18.61 13.70
C THR A 160 -4.86 17.70 12.57
N MET A 161 -3.97 16.89 12.03
CA MET A 161 -4.32 15.90 10.99
C MET A 161 -5.33 14.86 11.53
N ALA A 162 -5.14 14.40 12.77
CA ALA A 162 -6.05 13.44 13.39
C ALA A 162 -7.48 13.99 13.55
N LYS A 163 -7.61 15.27 13.90
CA LYS A 163 -8.90 15.97 14.00
C LYS A 163 -9.55 16.16 12.61
N ASP A 164 -8.78 16.68 11.66
CA ASP A 164 -9.29 17.02 10.34
C ASP A 164 -9.76 15.79 9.55
N PHE A 165 -9.10 14.67 9.73
CA PHE A 165 -9.31 13.44 8.95
C PHE A 165 -9.88 12.27 9.76
N SER A 166 -10.22 12.48 11.02
CA SER A 166 -10.76 11.44 11.91
C SER A 166 -9.89 10.19 11.94
N LEU A 167 -8.57 10.36 12.18
CA LEU A 167 -7.64 9.24 12.23
C LEU A 167 -7.89 8.35 13.44
N ASN A 168 -7.65 7.05 13.29
CA ASN A 168 -7.85 6.04 14.32
C ASN A 168 -6.56 5.68 15.04
N VAL A 169 -5.43 5.73 14.33
CA VAL A 169 -4.11 5.39 14.85
C VAL A 169 -3.13 6.49 14.47
N ILE A 170 -2.42 7.02 15.44
CA ILE A 170 -1.39 8.03 15.25
C ILE A 170 -0.11 7.63 15.98
N GLY A 171 1.01 8.04 15.48
CA GLY A 171 2.32 7.75 16.05
C GLY A 171 3.42 8.47 15.31
N GLY A 172 4.60 7.90 15.30
CA GLY A 172 5.75 8.46 14.60
C GLY A 172 6.65 7.36 14.02
N CYS A 173 7.49 7.75 13.07
CA CYS A 173 8.49 6.89 12.45
C CYS A 173 9.90 7.48 12.66
N CYS A 174 10.69 7.63 11.61
CA CYS A 174 12.08 8.08 11.73
C CYS A 174 12.21 9.48 12.38
N GLY A 175 13.20 9.61 13.25
CA GLY A 175 13.47 10.86 13.97
C GLY A 175 12.58 11.11 15.19
N THR A 176 11.51 10.34 15.42
CA THR A 176 10.71 10.45 16.64
C THR A 176 11.41 9.78 17.82
N THR A 177 11.34 10.43 18.98
CA THR A 177 11.91 9.99 20.26
C THR A 177 10.78 9.73 21.26
N PRO A 178 11.08 9.17 22.45
CA PRO A 178 10.08 9.03 23.51
C PRO A 178 9.38 10.34 23.86
N GLU A 179 10.07 11.48 23.78
CA GLU A 179 9.52 12.80 24.07
C GLU A 179 8.49 13.21 23.03
N HIS A 180 8.71 12.90 21.75
CA HIS A 180 7.73 13.12 20.68
C HIS A 180 6.44 12.33 20.96
N ILE A 181 6.58 11.05 21.31
CA ILE A 181 5.41 10.20 21.58
C ILE A 181 4.71 10.63 22.86
N LYS A 182 5.45 11.02 23.90
CA LYS A 182 4.88 11.54 25.14
C LYS A 182 4.02 12.78 24.87
N GLU A 183 4.55 13.73 24.11
CA GLU A 183 3.83 14.95 23.77
C GLU A 183 2.61 14.65 22.87
N LEU A 184 2.75 13.74 21.92
CA LEU A 184 1.62 13.27 21.09
C LEU A 184 0.50 12.67 21.95
N VAL A 185 0.83 11.81 22.92
CA VAL A 185 -0.14 11.21 23.86
C VAL A 185 -0.80 12.29 24.73
N ASN A 186 -0.03 13.26 25.25
CA ASN A 186 -0.57 14.37 26.03
C ASN A 186 -1.63 15.14 25.23
N GLN A 187 -1.33 15.53 24.00
CA GLN A 187 -2.27 16.28 23.15
C GLN A 187 -3.44 15.42 22.66
N ALA A 188 -3.25 14.11 22.49
CA ALA A 188 -4.28 13.17 22.08
C ALA A 188 -5.28 12.81 23.19
N SER A 189 -4.94 13.03 24.47
CA SER A 189 -5.72 12.56 25.63
C SER A 189 -7.17 13.05 25.65
N SER A 190 -7.47 14.17 24.99
CA SER A 190 -8.81 14.75 24.86
C SER A 190 -9.53 14.38 23.57
N LEU A 191 -8.89 13.61 22.69
CA LEU A 191 -9.47 13.22 21.41
C LEU A 191 -10.29 11.94 21.54
N ASN A 192 -11.49 11.97 20.96
CA ASN A 192 -12.23 10.75 20.69
C ASN A 192 -11.87 10.23 19.30
N PRO A 193 -11.69 8.91 19.12
CA PRO A 193 -11.51 8.33 17.80
C PRO A 193 -12.66 8.72 16.89
N GLY A 194 -12.36 9.23 15.72
CA GLY A 194 -13.37 9.64 14.76
C GLY A 194 -14.10 8.42 14.19
N ILE A 195 -15.43 8.53 14.05
CA ILE A 195 -16.21 7.56 13.26
C ILE A 195 -16.09 7.96 11.80
N ARG A 196 -15.47 7.08 11.01
CA ARG A 196 -15.26 7.33 9.60
C ARG A 196 -16.36 6.68 8.75
N LYS A 197 -16.74 7.37 7.69
CA LYS A 197 -17.66 6.88 6.66
C LYS A 197 -17.02 7.14 5.29
N GLY A 198 -15.86 6.57 5.05
CA GLY A 198 -15.23 6.66 3.73
C GLY A 198 -16.15 6.04 2.68
N LYS A 199 -16.28 6.71 1.55
CA LYS A 199 -17.04 6.23 0.40
C LYS A 199 -16.09 5.66 -0.64
N TYR A 200 -15.83 4.37 -0.53
CA TYR A 200 -15.01 3.69 -1.52
C TYR A 200 -15.72 3.58 -2.86
N GLU A 201 -15.10 4.12 -3.89
CA GLU A 201 -15.53 3.95 -5.27
C GLU A 201 -14.83 2.74 -5.87
N ARG A 202 -15.63 1.74 -6.30
CA ARG A 202 -15.06 0.52 -6.90
C ARG A 202 -14.22 0.85 -8.12
N SER A 203 -12.97 0.41 -8.08
CA SER A 203 -11.96 0.74 -9.08
C SER A 203 -11.10 -0.47 -9.41
N VAL A 204 -10.40 -0.41 -10.52
CA VAL A 204 -9.26 -1.27 -10.83
C VAL A 204 -8.00 -0.43 -10.98
N SER A 205 -6.84 -0.99 -10.68
CA SER A 205 -5.59 -0.24 -10.80
C SER A 205 -4.54 -0.98 -11.63
N SER A 206 -3.79 -0.21 -12.40
CA SER A 206 -2.47 -0.61 -12.86
C SER A 206 -1.46 -0.49 -11.72
N LEU A 207 -0.17 -0.63 -12.04
CA LEU A 207 0.88 -0.30 -11.07
C LEU A 207 0.86 1.19 -10.67
N TYR A 208 0.45 2.08 -11.56
CA TYR A 208 0.62 3.54 -11.42
C TYR A 208 -0.66 4.27 -11.04
N THR A 209 -1.77 3.93 -11.69
CA THR A 209 -3.03 4.67 -11.58
C THR A 209 -4.22 3.76 -11.41
N SER A 210 -5.26 4.25 -10.74
CA SER A 210 -6.56 3.59 -10.64
C SER A 210 -7.56 4.17 -11.64
N VAL A 211 -8.51 3.33 -12.07
CA VAL A 211 -9.63 3.70 -12.93
C VAL A 211 -10.93 3.26 -12.26
N PRO A 212 -11.87 4.17 -11.98
CA PRO A 212 -13.16 3.81 -11.40
C PRO A 212 -13.99 2.99 -12.39
N LEU A 213 -14.77 2.04 -11.87
CA LEU A 213 -15.66 1.22 -12.70
C LEU A 213 -16.90 2.01 -13.17
N ASP A 214 -17.24 3.08 -12.46
CA ASP A 214 -18.31 4.02 -12.85
C ASP A 214 -17.73 5.29 -13.48
N LEU A 215 -16.91 5.08 -14.53
CA LEU A 215 -16.23 6.15 -15.25
C LEU A 215 -17.22 7.00 -16.07
N GLU A 216 -17.01 8.32 -16.07
CA GLU A 216 -17.70 9.25 -16.96
C GLU A 216 -16.71 9.91 -17.94
N PRO A 217 -17.09 10.12 -19.23
CA PRO A 217 -18.35 9.69 -19.86
C PRO A 217 -18.42 8.19 -20.10
N LYS A 218 -19.61 7.63 -20.02
CA LYS A 218 -19.88 6.23 -20.35
C LYS A 218 -19.85 6.00 -21.86
N PRO A 219 -19.57 4.73 -22.32
CA PRO A 219 -19.32 3.50 -21.55
C PRO A 219 -17.86 3.31 -21.14
N LEU A 220 -17.63 2.48 -20.10
CA LEU A 220 -16.31 1.96 -19.77
C LEU A 220 -15.91 0.89 -20.79
N TYR A 221 -14.80 1.07 -21.48
CA TYR A 221 -14.27 0.10 -22.44
C TYR A 221 -13.26 -0.82 -21.79
N VAL A 222 -13.50 -2.13 -21.93
CA VAL A 222 -12.60 -3.20 -21.45
C VAL A 222 -11.89 -3.83 -22.64
N GLY A 223 -10.57 -3.78 -22.65
CA GLY A 223 -9.73 -4.46 -23.64
C GLY A 223 -9.57 -5.94 -23.26
N GLU A 224 -10.13 -6.86 -24.07
CA GLU A 224 -10.15 -8.29 -23.76
C GLU A 224 -9.13 -9.13 -24.54
N ARG A 225 -8.38 -8.53 -25.48
CA ARG A 225 -7.39 -9.26 -26.31
C ARG A 225 -6.16 -9.75 -25.53
N THR A 226 -6.03 -9.37 -24.26
CA THR A 226 -5.07 -9.90 -23.28
C THR A 226 -5.62 -11.04 -22.43
N ASN A 227 -6.80 -11.55 -22.79
CA ASN A 227 -7.37 -12.76 -22.21
C ASN A 227 -7.11 -13.97 -23.14
N ALA A 228 -6.38 -14.97 -22.63
CA ALA A 228 -6.00 -16.15 -23.39
C ALA A 228 -7.22 -17.00 -23.83
N ASN A 229 -8.36 -16.90 -23.16
CA ASN A 229 -9.57 -17.63 -23.57
C ASN A 229 -10.21 -17.02 -24.82
N GLY A 230 -10.17 -15.69 -24.97
CA GLY A 230 -10.73 -14.98 -26.14
C GLY A 230 -9.75 -14.76 -27.28
N SER A 231 -8.44 -14.71 -27.03
CA SER A 231 -7.43 -14.29 -28.01
C SER A 231 -6.47 -15.41 -28.40
N LYS A 232 -6.62 -15.93 -29.63
CA LYS A 232 -5.67 -16.91 -30.18
C LYS A 232 -4.26 -16.33 -30.27
N LYS A 233 -4.11 -15.08 -30.77
CA LYS A 233 -2.81 -14.42 -30.87
C LYS A 233 -2.10 -14.31 -29.52
N PHE A 234 -2.83 -13.97 -28.47
CA PHE A 234 -2.28 -13.89 -27.12
C PHE A 234 -1.82 -15.27 -26.61
N ARG A 235 -2.62 -16.34 -26.86
CA ARG A 235 -2.22 -17.72 -26.54
C ARG A 235 -0.94 -18.16 -27.25
N ASP A 236 -0.85 -17.88 -28.56
CA ASP A 236 0.30 -18.27 -29.37
C ASP A 236 1.58 -17.61 -28.84
N LEU A 237 1.53 -16.32 -28.46
CA LEU A 237 2.65 -15.60 -27.84
C LEU A 237 2.99 -16.14 -26.44
N LEU A 238 1.98 -16.49 -25.64
CA LEU A 238 2.19 -17.12 -24.32
C LEU A 238 2.91 -18.47 -24.45
N ALA A 239 2.57 -19.27 -25.48
CA ALA A 239 3.14 -20.59 -25.68
C ALA A 239 4.66 -20.55 -25.96
N ILE A 240 5.12 -19.47 -26.57
CA ILE A 240 6.55 -19.26 -26.88
C ILE A 240 7.25 -18.30 -25.90
N ASN A 241 6.57 -17.85 -24.84
CA ASN A 241 7.05 -16.88 -23.86
C ASN A 241 7.50 -15.54 -24.47
N ASP A 242 6.85 -15.09 -25.53
CA ASP A 242 7.08 -13.77 -26.13
C ASP A 242 6.35 -12.69 -25.31
N TYR A 243 6.96 -12.28 -24.21
CA TYR A 243 6.40 -11.26 -23.31
C TYR A 243 6.32 -9.88 -23.96
N ASP A 244 7.24 -9.55 -24.86
CA ASP A 244 7.21 -8.28 -25.59
C ASP A 244 6.00 -8.21 -26.52
N GLY A 245 5.71 -9.30 -27.24
CA GLY A 245 4.52 -9.43 -28.04
C GLY A 245 3.22 -9.31 -27.24
N LEU A 246 3.17 -9.88 -26.03
CA LEU A 246 2.03 -9.74 -25.12
C LEU A 246 1.82 -8.28 -24.70
N VAL A 247 2.89 -7.59 -24.35
CA VAL A 247 2.85 -6.16 -23.99
C VAL A 247 2.40 -5.30 -25.16
N GLN A 248 2.80 -5.63 -26.42
CA GLN A 248 2.33 -4.90 -27.59
C GLN A 248 0.82 -5.07 -27.84
N ILE A 249 0.25 -6.25 -27.55
CA ILE A 249 -1.21 -6.45 -27.60
C ILE A 249 -1.90 -5.53 -26.57
N ALA A 250 -1.39 -5.47 -25.33
CA ALA A 250 -1.93 -4.62 -24.29
C ALA A 250 -1.89 -3.13 -24.71
N LYS A 251 -0.72 -2.65 -25.16
CA LYS A 251 -0.53 -1.27 -25.63
C LYS A 251 -1.43 -0.92 -26.81
N GLY A 252 -1.67 -1.87 -27.70
CA GLY A 252 -2.58 -1.70 -28.85
C GLY A 252 -4.00 -1.39 -28.40
N GLN A 253 -4.51 -2.12 -27.42
CA GLN A 253 -5.86 -1.91 -26.88
C GLN A 253 -6.01 -0.53 -26.21
N LEU A 254 -4.99 -0.09 -25.47
CA LEU A 254 -4.98 1.24 -24.87
C LEU A 254 -5.03 2.34 -25.93
N LYS A 255 -4.27 2.18 -27.04
CA LYS A 255 -4.30 3.13 -28.17
C LYS A 255 -5.65 3.17 -28.88
N GLU A 256 -6.39 2.07 -28.85
CA GLU A 256 -7.74 1.95 -29.41
C GLU A 256 -8.84 2.44 -28.45
N GLY A 257 -8.46 2.96 -27.26
CA GLY A 257 -9.38 3.59 -26.32
C GLY A 257 -9.88 2.67 -25.21
N ALA A 258 -9.26 1.52 -24.95
CA ALA A 258 -9.58 0.74 -23.77
C ALA A 258 -9.18 1.48 -22.50
N HIS A 259 -10.09 1.60 -21.54
CA HIS A 259 -9.85 2.22 -20.25
C HIS A 259 -9.18 1.25 -19.27
N ILE A 260 -9.55 -0.01 -19.32
CA ILE A 260 -9.01 -1.10 -18.53
C ILE A 260 -8.71 -2.32 -19.40
N LEU A 261 -7.89 -3.24 -18.90
CA LEU A 261 -7.53 -4.48 -19.59
C LEU A 261 -7.99 -5.68 -18.78
N ASP A 262 -8.65 -6.63 -19.46
CA ASP A 262 -8.86 -7.99 -18.92
C ASP A 262 -7.64 -8.84 -19.27
N VAL A 263 -6.91 -9.29 -18.23
CA VAL A 263 -5.70 -10.10 -18.38
C VAL A 263 -5.92 -11.49 -17.80
N CYS A 264 -5.92 -12.50 -18.66
CA CYS A 264 -6.00 -13.88 -18.24
C CYS A 264 -4.96 -14.72 -18.99
N VAL A 265 -4.07 -15.36 -18.23
CA VAL A 265 -3.02 -16.25 -18.79
C VAL A 265 -3.35 -17.74 -18.63
N ALA A 266 -4.45 -18.05 -17.92
CA ALA A 266 -4.93 -19.41 -17.73
C ALA A 266 -5.91 -19.78 -18.83
N TYR A 267 -5.68 -20.92 -19.48
CA TYR A 267 -6.61 -21.50 -20.44
C TYR A 267 -6.49 -23.03 -20.47
N VAL A 268 -7.50 -23.70 -21.02
CA VAL A 268 -7.52 -25.15 -21.14
C VAL A 268 -6.28 -25.63 -21.91
N SER A 269 -5.60 -26.64 -21.40
CA SER A 269 -4.36 -27.23 -21.95
C SER A 269 -3.06 -26.45 -21.67
N ARG A 270 -3.08 -25.41 -20.82
CA ARG A 270 -1.87 -24.83 -20.29
C ARG A 270 -1.58 -25.41 -18.90
N ASN A 271 -0.48 -26.15 -18.76
CA ASN A 271 0.05 -26.68 -17.50
C ASN A 271 0.90 -25.65 -16.79
#